data_905d318636c16140dc78c04c7d78109b
#
_entry.id   905d318636c16140dc78c04c7d78109b
#
_cell.length_a   1.000
_cell.length_b   1.000
_cell.length_c   1.000
_cell.angle_alpha   90.00
_cell.angle_beta   90.00
_cell.angle_gamma   90.00
#
_symmetry.space_group_name_H-M   'P 1'
#
loop_
_entity.id
_entity.type
_entity.pdbx_description
1 polymer ?
#
loop_
_entity_poly.entity_id
_entity_poly.type
_entity_poly.pdbx_seq_one_letter_code
_entity_poly.pdbx_strand_id
1 'polypeptide(L)'
;MKIATAILRLLRENPSGIALMLISGRSWRRITSFVMAFLLKAPGLHFGPGCRVIGGRHISFGKDVYAERNLWLEAVTSYRSQDFLPNITIGDHVSFSDGVHISSITSIAIGSHSLFGSRIYVSDHNHGMYRGESQSTPEEAPAHRLLGGGGPVVIGENVWIGDNSVIIGPATIGRGAIVGANSVVRGVVPSNTIVAGAPARPIKIFNPKTGSWDKA
;
A
#
# COMPACT_ATOMS: atom_id res chain seq x y z
N MET A 1 -26.95 4.13 -18.03
CA MET A 1 -27.72 4.82 -16.97
C MET A 1 -26.84 5.44 -15.87
N LYS A 2 -25.96 4.70 -15.16
CA LYS A 2 -25.13 5.23 -14.05
C LYS A 2 -24.19 6.42 -14.40
N ILE A 3 -23.63 6.49 -15.62
CA ILE A 3 -22.69 7.57 -16.03
C ILE A 3 -23.42 8.88 -16.27
N ALA A 4 -24.55 8.84 -16.99
CA ALA A 4 -25.36 10.04 -17.25
C ALA A 4 -25.87 10.67 -15.95
N THR A 5 -26.34 9.86 -15.02
CA THR A 5 -26.77 10.31 -13.68
C THR A 5 -25.64 10.98 -12.90
N ALA A 6 -24.42 10.42 -12.95
CA ALA A 6 -23.26 11.00 -12.28
C ALA A 6 -22.81 12.34 -12.91
N ILE A 7 -22.90 12.48 -14.23
CA ILE A 7 -22.62 13.74 -14.95
C ILE A 7 -23.65 14.81 -14.59
N LEU A 8 -24.95 14.48 -14.65
CA LEU A 8 -26.03 15.38 -14.27
C LEU A 8 -25.90 15.86 -12.83
N ARG A 9 -25.51 14.98 -11.91
CA ARG A 9 -25.23 15.33 -10.52
C ARG A 9 -24.10 16.35 -10.40
N LEU A 10 -22.99 16.16 -11.12
CA LEU A 10 -21.86 17.11 -11.10
C LEU A 10 -22.26 18.49 -11.63
N LEU A 11 -23.03 18.53 -12.72
CA LEU A 11 -23.53 19.79 -13.31
C LEU A 11 -24.50 20.51 -12.37
N ARG A 12 -25.26 19.79 -11.57
CA ARG A 12 -26.21 20.34 -10.61
C ARG A 12 -25.52 20.86 -9.34
N GLU A 13 -24.48 20.17 -8.86
CA GLU A 13 -23.82 20.45 -7.58
C GLU A 13 -22.66 21.47 -7.71
N ASN A 14 -22.19 21.76 -8.95
CA ASN A 14 -21.03 22.61 -9.16
C ASN A 14 -21.26 23.66 -10.25
N PRO A 15 -20.60 24.82 -10.18
CA PRO A 15 -20.53 25.76 -11.31
C PRO A 15 -20.06 25.06 -12.58
N SER A 16 -20.59 25.46 -13.74
CA SER A 16 -20.41 24.77 -15.04
C SER A 16 -18.93 24.52 -15.38
N GLY A 17 -18.04 25.50 -15.14
CA GLY A 17 -16.59 25.35 -15.39
C GLY A 17 -15.95 24.29 -14.50
N ILE A 18 -16.32 24.22 -13.23
CA ILE A 18 -15.83 23.21 -12.28
C ILE A 18 -16.39 21.83 -12.67
N ALA A 19 -17.66 21.74 -13.00
CA ALA A 19 -18.29 20.50 -13.46
C ALA A 19 -17.58 19.94 -14.70
N LEU A 20 -17.30 20.77 -15.71
CA LEU A 20 -16.57 20.37 -16.92
C LEU A 20 -15.14 19.89 -16.60
N MET A 21 -14.43 20.57 -15.72
CA MET A 21 -13.10 20.16 -15.27
C MET A 21 -13.14 18.80 -14.56
N LEU A 22 -14.15 18.56 -13.71
CA LEU A 22 -14.33 17.28 -13.03
C LEU A 22 -14.70 16.15 -14.00
N ILE A 23 -15.53 16.41 -14.99
CA ILE A 23 -15.93 15.44 -16.02
C ILE A 23 -14.73 15.08 -16.90
N SER A 24 -14.00 16.08 -17.43
CA SER A 24 -12.82 15.84 -18.26
C SER A 24 -11.73 15.09 -17.50
N GLY A 25 -11.47 15.45 -16.23
CA GLY A 25 -10.53 14.76 -15.36
C GLY A 25 -10.93 13.30 -15.11
N ARG A 26 -12.24 13.00 -14.94
CA ARG A 26 -12.73 11.61 -14.80
C ARG A 26 -12.54 10.80 -16.08
N SER A 27 -12.81 11.40 -17.23
CA SER A 27 -12.63 10.74 -18.53
C SER A 27 -11.16 10.44 -18.80
N TRP A 28 -10.27 11.40 -18.55
CA TRP A 28 -8.83 11.21 -18.68
C TRP A 28 -8.30 10.09 -17.78
N ARG A 29 -8.74 10.06 -16.51
CA ARG A 29 -8.36 8.98 -15.58
C ARG A 29 -8.80 7.60 -16.05
N ARG A 30 -9.97 7.47 -16.66
CA ARG A 30 -10.40 6.18 -17.21
C ARG A 30 -9.51 5.71 -18.33
N ILE A 31 -9.11 6.62 -19.24
CA ILE A 31 -8.21 6.30 -20.34
C ILE A 31 -6.83 5.87 -19.77
N THR A 32 -6.26 6.65 -18.87
CA THR A 32 -4.95 6.34 -18.26
C THR A 32 -5.00 5.04 -17.46
N SER A 33 -6.04 4.79 -16.68
CA SER A 33 -6.22 3.52 -15.95
C SER A 33 -6.34 2.33 -16.91
N PHE A 34 -7.07 2.47 -18.01
CA PHE A 34 -7.18 1.42 -19.01
C PHE A 34 -5.83 1.09 -19.67
N VAL A 35 -5.05 2.11 -20.03
CA VAL A 35 -3.70 1.91 -20.58
C VAL A 35 -2.79 1.24 -19.56
N MET A 36 -2.80 1.71 -18.30
CA MET A 36 -2.00 1.12 -17.24
C MET A 36 -2.42 -0.32 -16.93
N ALA A 37 -3.72 -0.61 -16.91
CA ALA A 37 -4.25 -1.96 -16.73
C ALA A 37 -3.75 -2.93 -17.81
N PHE A 38 -3.71 -2.48 -19.06
CA PHE A 38 -3.17 -3.25 -20.18
C PHE A 38 -1.66 -3.49 -20.04
N LEU A 39 -0.88 -2.43 -19.79
CA LEU A 39 0.59 -2.49 -19.68
C LEU A 39 1.05 -3.33 -18.48
N LEU A 40 0.33 -3.26 -17.36
CA LEU A 40 0.65 -3.99 -16.12
C LEU A 40 -0.06 -5.35 -16.04
N LYS A 41 -0.84 -5.74 -17.06
CA LYS A 41 -1.65 -6.98 -17.08
C LYS A 41 -2.57 -7.09 -15.83
N ALA A 42 -3.15 -5.98 -15.41
CA ALA A 42 -3.95 -5.81 -14.21
C ALA A 42 -5.42 -5.55 -14.55
N PRO A 43 -6.26 -6.57 -14.76
CA PRO A 43 -7.65 -6.38 -15.17
C PRO A 43 -8.45 -5.59 -14.13
N GLY A 44 -9.19 -4.58 -14.57
CA GLY A 44 -10.00 -3.74 -13.69
C GLY A 44 -9.21 -2.72 -12.85
N LEU A 45 -7.91 -2.58 -13.09
CA LEU A 45 -7.07 -1.60 -12.37
C LEU A 45 -7.61 -0.18 -12.55
N HIS A 46 -7.74 0.52 -11.43
CA HIS A 46 -8.07 1.94 -11.40
C HIS A 46 -7.00 2.73 -10.67
N PHE A 47 -6.39 3.70 -11.36
CA PHE A 47 -5.44 4.64 -10.77
C PHE A 47 -5.98 6.06 -10.80
N GLY A 48 -6.00 6.68 -9.61
CA GLY A 48 -6.23 8.10 -9.45
C GLY A 48 -5.06 8.96 -9.94
N PRO A 49 -5.19 10.29 -9.86
CA PRO A 49 -4.12 11.20 -10.29
C PRO A 49 -2.86 11.05 -9.44
N GLY A 50 -1.71 11.24 -10.07
CA GLY A 50 -0.41 11.22 -9.39
C GLY A 50 0.09 9.83 -8.97
N CYS A 51 -0.62 8.74 -9.33
CA CYS A 51 -0.13 7.39 -9.09
C CYS A 51 1.12 7.10 -9.92
N ARG A 52 2.11 6.45 -9.31
CA ARG A 52 3.40 6.11 -9.91
C ARG A 52 3.72 4.64 -9.68
N VAL A 53 4.22 3.98 -10.72
CA VAL A 53 4.72 2.60 -10.67
C VAL A 53 6.12 2.58 -11.24
N ILE A 54 7.11 2.26 -10.39
CA ILE A 54 8.53 2.15 -10.76
C ILE A 54 8.91 0.67 -10.62
N GLY A 55 9.64 0.13 -11.59
CA GLY A 55 9.99 -1.29 -11.60
C GLY A 55 8.79 -2.21 -11.87
N GLY A 56 7.83 -1.79 -12.68
CA GLY A 56 6.56 -2.49 -12.91
C GLY A 56 6.68 -3.94 -13.40
N ARG A 57 7.84 -4.36 -13.92
CA ARG A 57 8.10 -5.78 -14.27
C ARG A 57 8.21 -6.70 -13.04
N HIS A 58 8.45 -6.12 -11.88
CA HIS A 58 8.58 -6.77 -10.58
C HIS A 58 7.33 -6.60 -9.72
N ILE A 59 6.23 -6.08 -10.30
CA ILE A 59 4.98 -5.83 -9.59
C ILE A 59 3.86 -6.60 -10.30
N SER A 60 3.20 -7.49 -9.57
CA SER A 60 2.05 -8.25 -10.05
C SER A 60 0.77 -7.75 -9.38
N PHE A 61 -0.28 -7.59 -10.18
CA PHE A 61 -1.58 -7.14 -9.71
C PHE A 61 -2.63 -8.23 -9.94
N GLY A 62 -3.49 -8.42 -8.97
CA GLY A 62 -4.76 -9.12 -9.11
C GLY A 62 -5.80 -8.27 -9.84
N LYS A 63 -7.06 -8.70 -9.76
CA LYS A 63 -8.21 -8.05 -10.42
C LYS A 63 -8.73 -6.89 -9.58
N ASP A 64 -9.28 -5.87 -10.27
CA ASP A 64 -10.06 -4.78 -9.66
C ASP A 64 -9.31 -4.07 -8.50
N VAL A 65 -8.01 -3.87 -8.66
CA VAL A 65 -7.22 -3.06 -7.74
C VAL A 65 -7.57 -1.60 -7.93
N TYR A 66 -7.86 -0.92 -6.83
CA TYR A 66 -8.26 0.48 -6.82
C TYR A 66 -7.28 1.34 -6.05
N ALA A 67 -6.84 2.45 -6.62
CA ALA A 67 -6.04 3.46 -5.94
C ALA A 67 -6.61 4.86 -6.16
N GLU A 68 -6.75 5.62 -5.07
CA GLU A 68 -7.14 7.02 -5.12
C GLU A 68 -6.02 7.88 -5.72
N ARG A 69 -5.43 8.79 -5.01
CA ARG A 69 -4.38 9.68 -5.51
C ARG A 69 -3.02 9.36 -4.93
N ASN A 70 -1.98 9.61 -5.74
CA ASN A 70 -0.59 9.58 -5.29
C ASN A 70 -0.14 8.23 -4.71
N LEU A 71 -0.73 7.11 -5.15
CA LEU A 71 -0.13 5.80 -4.85
C LEU A 71 1.27 5.76 -5.48
N TRP A 72 2.26 5.39 -4.69
CA TRP A 72 3.63 5.19 -5.16
C TRP A 72 4.06 3.75 -4.88
N LEU A 73 4.16 2.96 -5.94
CA LEU A 73 4.71 1.61 -5.91
C LEU A 73 6.11 1.64 -6.51
N GLU A 74 7.08 1.17 -5.74
CA GLU A 74 8.48 1.17 -6.15
C GLU A 74 9.13 -0.18 -5.86
N ALA A 75 9.39 -0.93 -6.94
CA ALA A 75 10.23 -2.11 -6.92
C ALA A 75 11.65 -1.65 -7.28
N VAL A 76 12.48 -1.46 -6.26
CA VAL A 76 13.84 -0.93 -6.40
C VAL A 76 14.77 -2.03 -6.91
N THR A 77 15.21 -1.92 -8.16
CA THR A 77 16.10 -2.90 -8.80
C THR A 77 17.57 -2.58 -8.65
N SER A 78 17.90 -1.32 -8.35
CA SER A 78 19.29 -0.92 -8.08
C SER A 78 19.33 0.29 -7.15
N TYR A 79 20.34 0.33 -6.32
CA TYR A 79 20.65 1.49 -5.48
C TYR A 79 22.17 1.56 -5.29
N ARG A 80 22.81 2.61 -5.79
CA ARG A 80 24.27 2.76 -5.82
C ARG A 80 24.97 1.54 -6.46
N SER A 81 25.77 0.80 -5.70
CA SER A 81 26.48 -0.41 -6.12
C SER A 81 25.73 -1.71 -5.87
N GLN A 82 24.46 -1.63 -5.46
CA GLN A 82 23.63 -2.80 -5.16
C GLN A 82 22.63 -3.03 -6.27
N ASP A 83 22.47 -4.28 -6.70
CA ASP A 83 21.37 -4.73 -7.55
C ASP A 83 20.44 -5.63 -6.76
N PHE A 84 19.13 -5.52 -7.02
CA PHE A 84 18.08 -6.24 -6.32
C PHE A 84 17.12 -6.91 -7.29
N LEU A 85 16.46 -7.97 -6.82
CA LEU A 85 15.36 -8.65 -7.51
C LEU A 85 14.09 -8.57 -6.65
N PRO A 86 13.49 -7.38 -6.55
CA PRO A 86 12.28 -7.19 -5.76
C PRO A 86 11.10 -7.94 -6.35
N ASN A 87 10.12 -8.27 -5.50
CA ASN A 87 8.83 -8.81 -5.91
C ASN A 87 7.71 -8.19 -5.08
N ILE A 88 6.84 -7.42 -5.72
CA ILE A 88 5.63 -6.88 -5.09
C ILE A 88 4.43 -7.61 -5.69
N THR A 89 3.63 -8.28 -4.86
CA THR A 89 2.39 -8.92 -5.28
C THR A 89 1.20 -8.27 -4.59
N ILE A 90 0.19 -7.89 -5.35
CA ILE A 90 -1.04 -7.28 -4.88
C ILE A 90 -2.20 -8.17 -5.31
N GLY A 91 -2.99 -8.65 -4.36
CA GLY A 91 -4.14 -9.53 -4.59
C GLY A 91 -5.33 -8.81 -5.24
N ASP A 92 -6.42 -9.54 -5.39
CA ASP A 92 -7.66 -9.04 -5.99
C ASP A 92 -8.37 -8.05 -5.05
N HIS A 93 -9.06 -7.06 -5.63
CA HIS A 93 -9.93 -6.12 -4.90
C HIS A 93 -9.23 -5.36 -3.77
N VAL A 94 -7.92 -5.15 -3.87
CA VAL A 94 -7.17 -4.31 -2.91
C VAL A 94 -7.45 -2.85 -3.20
N SER A 95 -7.70 -2.07 -2.14
CA SER A 95 -7.98 -0.65 -2.24
C SER A 95 -6.94 0.17 -1.48
N PHE A 96 -6.43 1.21 -2.16
CA PHE A 96 -5.50 2.19 -1.60
C PHE A 96 -6.13 3.56 -1.58
N SER A 97 -6.17 4.23 -0.42
CA SER A 97 -6.51 5.63 -0.30
C SER A 97 -5.34 6.54 -0.73
N ASP A 98 -5.41 7.83 -0.44
CA ASP A 98 -4.45 8.83 -0.90
C ASP A 98 -3.05 8.65 -0.30
N GLY A 99 -2.02 8.77 -1.15
CA GLY A 99 -0.63 8.91 -0.70
C GLY A 99 0.00 7.68 -0.07
N VAL A 100 -0.46 6.48 -0.42
CA VAL A 100 0.19 5.24 0.01
C VAL A 100 1.51 5.07 -0.74
N HIS A 101 2.58 4.75 -0.01
CA HIS A 101 3.91 4.48 -0.56
C HIS A 101 4.38 3.08 -0.18
N ILE A 102 4.70 2.26 -1.17
CA ILE A 102 5.20 0.90 -1.01
C ILE A 102 6.53 0.78 -1.73
N SER A 103 7.61 0.46 -1.01
CA SER A 103 8.96 0.35 -1.57
C SER A 103 9.60 -0.98 -1.17
N SER A 104 10.12 -1.73 -2.15
CA SER A 104 10.67 -3.07 -1.95
C SER A 104 11.99 -3.26 -2.66
N ILE A 105 12.94 -3.91 -1.98
CA ILE A 105 14.17 -4.48 -2.56
C ILE A 105 14.16 -6.02 -2.55
N THR A 106 13.27 -6.65 -1.77
CA THR A 106 13.14 -8.11 -1.64
C THR A 106 11.73 -8.59 -1.96
N SER A 107 10.79 -8.52 -1.01
CA SER A 107 9.42 -8.91 -1.29
C SER A 107 8.37 -8.26 -0.39
N ILE A 108 7.27 -7.83 -1.01
CA ILE A 108 6.06 -7.37 -0.32
C ILE A 108 4.86 -8.08 -0.95
N ALA A 109 4.11 -8.83 -0.16
CA ALA A 109 2.89 -9.51 -0.58
C ALA A 109 1.68 -8.93 0.13
N ILE A 110 0.64 -8.57 -0.64
CA ILE A 110 -0.62 -8.01 -0.14
C ILE A 110 -1.76 -8.92 -0.57
N GLY A 111 -2.46 -9.48 0.39
CA GLY A 111 -3.61 -10.36 0.19
C GLY A 111 -4.85 -9.62 -0.30
N SER A 112 -5.73 -10.36 -0.95
CA SER A 112 -6.97 -9.86 -1.56
C SER A 112 -7.90 -9.19 -0.55
N HIS A 113 -8.73 -8.25 -1.05
CA HIS A 113 -9.75 -7.54 -0.27
C HIS A 113 -9.18 -6.68 0.88
N SER A 114 -7.90 -6.35 0.85
CA SER A 114 -7.29 -5.49 1.86
C SER A 114 -7.51 -4.01 1.54
N LEU A 115 -7.68 -3.21 2.61
CA LEU A 115 -7.92 -1.77 2.54
C LEU A 115 -6.79 -1.01 3.21
N PHE A 116 -6.19 -0.09 2.46
CA PHE A 116 -5.18 0.83 2.94
C PHE A 116 -5.78 2.23 3.07
N GLY A 117 -5.73 2.80 4.25
CA GLY A 117 -6.02 4.21 4.51
C GLY A 117 -5.02 5.14 3.83
N SER A 118 -5.06 6.41 4.17
CA SER A 118 -4.22 7.43 3.55
C SER A 118 -2.83 7.50 4.19
N ARG A 119 -1.82 7.88 3.39
CA ARG A 119 -0.44 8.15 3.83
C ARG A 119 0.21 6.98 4.60
N ILE A 120 -0.03 5.77 4.14
CA ILE A 120 0.60 4.57 4.67
C ILE A 120 1.96 4.38 3.99
N TYR A 121 2.96 4.00 4.76
CA TYR A 121 4.28 3.59 4.27
C TYR A 121 4.52 2.11 4.54
N VAL A 122 4.92 1.36 3.50
CA VAL A 122 5.30 -0.05 3.60
C VAL A 122 6.68 -0.23 2.99
N SER A 123 7.62 -0.79 3.76
CA SER A 123 8.97 -1.04 3.26
C SER A 123 9.55 -2.34 3.82
N ASP A 124 10.31 -3.04 3.00
CA ASP A 124 11.08 -4.22 3.37
C ASP A 124 12.57 -3.92 3.61
N HIS A 125 12.97 -2.66 3.63
CA HIS A 125 14.37 -2.23 3.77
C HIS A 125 14.49 -0.90 4.53
N ASN A 126 15.74 -0.57 4.87
CA ASN A 126 16.15 0.70 5.46
C ASN A 126 17.38 1.25 4.74
N HIS A 127 17.71 2.53 4.95
CA HIS A 127 19.02 3.09 4.61
C HIS A 127 20.03 2.73 5.70
N GLY A 128 20.73 1.61 5.52
CA GLY A 128 21.73 1.07 6.42
C GLY A 128 21.37 -0.25 7.08
N MET A 129 22.38 -0.89 7.61
CA MET A 129 22.32 -2.12 8.40
C MET A 129 22.53 -1.75 9.87
N TYR A 130 21.60 -2.12 10.75
CA TYR A 130 21.64 -1.76 12.18
C TYR A 130 21.60 -2.99 13.09
N ARG A 131 21.88 -4.18 12.52
CA ARG A 131 21.99 -5.48 13.20
C ARG A 131 23.03 -6.35 12.52
N GLY A 132 23.52 -7.35 13.24
CA GLY A 132 24.57 -8.25 12.75
C GLY A 132 25.98 -7.68 12.93
N GLU A 133 26.96 -8.30 12.30
CA GLU A 133 28.39 -7.97 12.48
C GLU A 133 28.81 -6.71 11.69
N SER A 134 28.23 -6.48 10.52
CA SER A 134 28.56 -5.33 9.66
C SER A 134 27.45 -4.31 9.71
N GLN A 135 27.56 -3.33 10.61
CA GLN A 135 26.59 -2.27 10.79
C GLN A 135 27.05 -0.96 10.15
N SER A 136 26.09 -0.18 9.68
CA SER A 136 26.34 1.18 9.19
C SER A 136 26.74 2.09 10.32
N THR A 137 27.75 2.93 10.11
CA THR A 137 28.22 3.87 11.12
C THR A 137 27.42 5.17 11.11
N PRO A 138 27.32 5.90 12.22
CA PRO A 138 26.63 7.18 12.27
C PRO A 138 27.33 8.28 11.44
N GLU A 139 28.62 8.16 11.21
CA GLU A 139 29.45 9.09 10.40
C GLU A 139 29.14 9.01 8.92
N GLU A 140 28.65 7.84 8.44
CA GLU A 140 28.27 7.70 7.05
C GLU A 140 26.95 8.43 6.77
N ALA A 141 26.97 9.30 5.77
CA ALA A 141 25.75 10.03 5.35
C ALA A 141 24.63 9.04 5.00
N PRO A 142 23.39 9.18 5.55
CA PRO A 142 22.31 8.22 5.35
C PRO A 142 22.00 7.87 3.89
N ALA A 143 22.07 8.87 3.00
CA ALA A 143 21.88 8.66 1.57
C ALA A 143 23.02 7.87 0.91
N HIS A 144 24.12 7.66 1.58
CA HIS A 144 25.25 6.87 1.10
C HIS A 144 25.23 5.42 1.60
N ARG A 145 24.51 5.15 2.65
CA ARG A 145 24.39 3.80 3.23
C ARG A 145 23.74 2.84 2.25
N LEU A 146 24.18 1.61 2.27
CA LEU A 146 23.57 0.53 1.50
C LEU A 146 22.14 0.28 1.99
N LEU A 147 21.25 -0.09 1.09
CA LEU A 147 19.90 -0.53 1.47
C LEU A 147 19.95 -1.92 2.07
N GLY A 148 19.21 -2.13 3.17
CA GLY A 148 19.16 -3.42 3.84
C GLY A 148 18.51 -3.36 5.21
N GLY A 149 18.87 -4.30 6.09
CA GLY A 149 18.43 -4.32 7.51
C GLY A 149 16.93 -4.49 7.74
N GLY A 150 16.19 -4.82 6.69
CA GLY A 150 14.75 -5.12 6.73
C GLY A 150 14.47 -6.61 6.57
N GLY A 151 13.48 -6.93 5.75
CA GLY A 151 13.05 -8.28 5.41
C GLY A 151 11.64 -8.29 4.85
N PRO A 152 11.14 -9.44 4.39
CA PRO A 152 9.85 -9.56 3.71
C PRO A 152 8.68 -8.96 4.49
N VAL A 153 7.72 -8.39 3.77
CA VAL A 153 6.43 -7.97 4.33
C VAL A 153 5.32 -8.82 3.72
N VAL A 154 4.52 -9.45 4.57
CA VAL A 154 3.35 -10.23 4.17
C VAL A 154 2.12 -9.65 4.84
N ILE A 155 1.17 -9.17 4.05
CA ILE A 155 -0.13 -8.68 4.50
C ILE A 155 -1.18 -9.67 4.01
N GLY A 156 -1.92 -10.28 4.91
CA GLY A 156 -2.94 -11.27 4.63
C GLY A 156 -4.16 -10.70 3.91
N GLU A 157 -5.14 -11.55 3.67
CA GLU A 157 -6.42 -11.16 3.09
C GLU A 157 -7.31 -10.41 4.09
N ASN A 158 -8.22 -9.55 3.59
CA ASN A 158 -9.18 -8.81 4.41
C ASN A 158 -8.53 -7.97 5.53
N VAL A 159 -7.33 -7.49 5.33
CA VAL A 159 -6.63 -6.63 6.30
C VAL A 159 -7.05 -5.17 6.08
N TRP A 160 -7.30 -4.47 7.19
CA TRP A 160 -7.47 -3.02 7.16
C TRP A 160 -6.30 -2.33 7.85
N ILE A 161 -5.63 -1.42 7.13
CA ILE A 161 -4.55 -0.59 7.67
C ILE A 161 -5.05 0.85 7.73
N GLY A 162 -5.09 1.40 8.94
CA GLY A 162 -5.52 2.78 9.21
C GLY A 162 -4.52 3.82 8.76
N ASP A 163 -4.99 5.05 8.60
CA ASP A 163 -4.24 6.20 8.09
C ASP A 163 -2.91 6.45 8.82
N ASN A 164 -1.91 6.94 8.10
CA ASN A 164 -0.58 7.29 8.61
C ASN A 164 0.17 6.13 9.28
N SER A 165 -0.21 4.88 9.04
CA SER A 165 0.49 3.75 9.60
C SER A 165 1.77 3.43 8.81
N VAL A 166 2.75 2.86 9.50
CA VAL A 166 4.05 2.46 8.95
C VAL A 166 4.25 0.97 9.17
N ILE A 167 4.48 0.22 8.10
CA ILE A 167 4.78 -1.22 8.14
C ILE A 167 6.21 -1.42 7.69
N ILE A 168 7.06 -1.93 8.58
CA ILE A 168 8.49 -2.12 8.29
C ILE A 168 8.85 -3.60 8.44
N GLY A 169 9.41 -4.17 7.38
CA GLY A 169 9.86 -5.55 7.37
C GLY A 169 11.04 -5.85 8.33
N PRO A 170 11.18 -7.11 8.78
CA PRO A 170 10.26 -8.19 8.49
C PRO A 170 8.93 -8.01 9.23
N ALA A 171 7.80 -8.17 8.51
CA ALA A 171 6.47 -8.04 9.10
C ALA A 171 5.49 -9.03 8.46
N THR A 172 4.66 -9.65 9.29
CA THR A 172 3.56 -10.50 8.84
C THR A 172 2.27 -10.04 9.51
N ILE A 173 1.30 -9.59 8.73
CA ILE A 173 -0.02 -9.19 9.22
C ILE A 173 -1.01 -10.28 8.79
N GLY A 174 -1.58 -10.98 9.76
CA GLY A 174 -2.48 -12.10 9.53
C GLY A 174 -3.81 -11.67 8.91
N ARG A 175 -4.51 -12.62 8.28
CA ARG A 175 -5.83 -12.42 7.67
C ARG A 175 -6.81 -11.78 8.63
N GLY A 176 -7.61 -10.81 8.14
CA GLY A 176 -8.65 -10.15 8.93
C GLY A 176 -8.16 -9.28 10.07
N ALA A 177 -6.85 -9.02 10.13
CA ALA A 177 -6.29 -8.11 11.12
C ALA A 177 -6.59 -6.65 10.79
N ILE A 178 -6.59 -5.81 11.82
CA ILE A 178 -6.78 -4.36 11.71
C ILE A 178 -5.58 -3.67 12.35
N VAL A 179 -4.97 -2.76 11.62
CA VAL A 179 -3.94 -1.86 12.13
C VAL A 179 -4.57 -0.49 12.35
N GLY A 180 -4.62 -0.04 13.59
CA GLY A 180 -5.13 1.29 13.94
C GLY A 180 -4.29 2.40 13.32
N ALA A 181 -4.92 3.56 13.07
CA ALA A 181 -4.22 4.72 12.51
C ALA A 181 -3.00 5.15 13.35
N ASN A 182 -1.99 5.76 12.71
CA ASN A 182 -0.74 6.22 13.33
C ASN A 182 0.07 5.11 14.03
N SER A 183 -0.04 3.87 13.55
CA SER A 183 0.65 2.73 14.13
C SER A 183 1.96 2.40 13.39
N VAL A 184 2.93 1.85 14.14
CA VAL A 184 4.18 1.33 13.57
C VAL A 184 4.24 -0.18 13.81
N VAL A 185 4.13 -0.96 12.73
CA VAL A 185 4.11 -2.42 12.77
C VAL A 185 5.46 -2.98 12.36
N ARG A 186 6.00 -3.87 13.20
CA ARG A 186 7.12 -4.78 12.93
C ARG A 186 6.80 -6.16 13.50
N GLY A 187 7.34 -7.22 12.88
CA GLY A 187 7.13 -8.59 13.34
C GLY A 187 5.73 -9.11 13.01
N VAL A 188 5.14 -9.90 13.88
CA VAL A 188 3.90 -10.66 13.59
C VAL A 188 2.69 -10.02 14.26
N VAL A 189 1.68 -9.73 13.46
CA VAL A 189 0.31 -9.44 13.89
C VAL A 189 -0.54 -10.68 13.61
N PRO A 190 -1.12 -11.33 14.63
CA PRO A 190 -1.94 -12.51 14.44
C PRO A 190 -3.20 -12.21 13.60
N SER A 191 -3.76 -13.24 12.95
CA SER A 191 -5.04 -13.12 12.25
C SER A 191 -6.13 -12.66 13.19
N ASN A 192 -7.11 -11.93 12.66
CA ASN A 192 -8.30 -11.47 13.39
C ASN A 192 -7.94 -10.70 14.68
N THR A 193 -6.89 -9.91 14.63
CA THR A 193 -6.40 -9.11 15.76
C THR A 193 -6.38 -7.63 15.38
N ILE A 194 -6.83 -6.76 16.29
CA ILE A 194 -6.64 -5.31 16.16
C ILE A 194 -5.40 -4.92 16.93
N VAL A 195 -4.46 -4.26 16.22
CA VAL A 195 -3.25 -3.70 16.82
C VAL A 195 -3.24 -2.19 16.67
N ALA A 196 -2.64 -1.47 17.62
CA ALA A 196 -2.43 -0.03 17.52
C ALA A 196 -1.19 0.43 18.29
N GLY A 197 -0.70 1.63 17.96
CA GLY A 197 0.40 2.30 18.66
C GLY A 197 1.75 2.20 17.93
N ALA A 198 2.76 2.86 18.47
CA ALA A 198 4.14 2.86 17.97
C ALA A 198 5.12 2.55 19.12
N PRO A 199 5.59 1.30 19.24
CA PRO A 199 5.30 0.13 18.40
C PRO A 199 3.88 -0.40 18.60
N ALA A 200 3.28 -0.95 17.54
CA ALA A 200 1.92 -1.51 17.58
C ALA A 200 1.84 -2.71 18.53
N ARG A 201 0.75 -2.77 19.31
CA ARG A 201 0.45 -3.86 20.24
C ARG A 201 -0.99 -4.33 20.05
N PRO A 202 -1.30 -5.61 20.28
CA PRO A 202 -2.66 -6.10 20.30
C PRO A 202 -3.53 -5.33 21.30
N ILE A 203 -4.71 -4.92 20.85
CA ILE A 203 -5.72 -4.27 21.69
C ILE A 203 -7.05 -5.03 21.73
N LYS A 204 -7.33 -5.81 20.65
CA LYS A 204 -8.51 -6.69 20.61
C LYS A 204 -8.23 -7.92 19.77
N ILE A 205 -8.91 -9.02 20.09
CA ILE A 205 -8.88 -10.28 19.34
C ILE A 205 -10.34 -10.68 19.05
N PHE A 206 -10.61 -11.10 17.81
CA PHE A 206 -11.94 -11.56 17.43
C PHE A 206 -12.23 -12.94 18.01
N ASN A 207 -13.32 -13.06 18.70
CA ASN A 207 -13.81 -14.32 19.25
C ASN A 207 -14.90 -14.91 18.33
N PRO A 208 -14.59 -15.99 17.59
CA PRO A 208 -15.56 -16.57 16.63
C PRO A 208 -16.76 -17.24 17.33
N LYS A 209 -16.65 -17.59 18.62
CA LYS A 209 -17.75 -18.20 19.37
C LYS A 209 -18.82 -17.18 19.74
N THR A 210 -18.43 -15.97 20.05
CA THR A 210 -19.36 -14.88 20.45
C THR A 210 -19.65 -13.92 19.29
N GLY A 211 -18.86 -13.97 18.19
CA GLY A 211 -18.95 -13.01 17.10
C GLY A 211 -18.52 -11.59 17.48
N SER A 212 -17.72 -11.42 18.52
CA SER A 212 -17.34 -10.11 19.06
C SER A 212 -15.82 -9.92 19.15
N TRP A 213 -15.40 -8.68 19.32
CA TRP A 213 -14.03 -8.28 19.56
C TRP A 213 -13.76 -8.13 21.05
N ASP A 214 -13.07 -9.09 21.63
CA ASP A 214 -12.68 -9.09 23.03
C ASP A 214 -11.37 -8.30 23.23
N LYS A 215 -11.13 -7.80 24.43
CA LYS A 215 -9.86 -7.15 24.79
C LYS A 215 -8.72 -8.16 24.72
N ALA A 216 -7.57 -7.75 24.16
CA ALA A 216 -6.37 -8.58 24.06
C ALA A 216 -5.63 -8.72 25.39
#